data_6b71bcc58976930896881aa78f7ddf4a
#
_entry.id   6b71bcc58976930896881aa78f7ddf4a
#
_cell.length_a   1.000
_cell.length_b   1.000
_cell.length_c   1.000
_cell.angle_alpha   90.00
_cell.angle_beta   90.00
_cell.angle_gamma   90.00
#
_symmetry.space_group_name_H-M   'P 1'
#
loop_
_entity.id
_entity.type
_entity.pdbx_description
1 polymer ?
#
loop_
_entity_poly.entity_id
_entity_poly.type
_entity_poly.pdbx_seq_one_letter_code
_entity_poly.pdbx_strand_id
1 'polypeptide(L)'
;MYMFVQARGGNVHWECALASERERIVNELKPEFVSVLDVDNSFTQTLTPEELFAVKYAAPYGFYVDFDSDDLTEVLVQSRVFLLKLEKEHDFDYTQARLWFTGGRGCHVEIPLQCFLPKIPGGGIAHLPAIFKEIAMATFVDTLDLRVYSAKRGRMWRTPNVKRSNGKFKVQVTADEFMSATAEEYEAICSAPRAALPVTPPTTN
;
A
#
# COMPACT_ATOMS: atom_id res chain seq x y z
N MET A 1 1.28 -8.97 16.51
CA MET A 1 1.02 -7.67 15.87
C MET A 1 -0.45 -7.53 15.53
N TYR A 2 -0.92 -6.33 15.35
CA TYR A 2 -2.32 -6.00 15.10
C TYR A 2 -2.43 -5.21 13.79
N MET A 3 -3.52 -5.45 13.08
CA MET A 3 -3.97 -4.66 11.93
C MET A 3 -5.21 -3.86 12.30
N PHE A 4 -5.50 -2.80 11.57
CA PHE A 4 -6.74 -2.05 11.70
C PHE A 4 -7.61 -2.27 10.48
N VAL A 5 -8.90 -2.33 10.71
CA VAL A 5 -9.92 -2.55 9.67
C VAL A 5 -11.05 -1.55 9.85
N GLN A 6 -11.70 -1.19 8.77
CA GLN A 6 -12.95 -0.46 8.76
C GLN A 6 -14.01 -1.27 8.01
N ALA A 7 -15.07 -1.64 8.73
CA ALA A 7 -16.19 -2.35 8.13
C ALA A 7 -17.01 -1.44 7.19
N ARG A 8 -17.77 -2.05 6.29
CA ARG A 8 -18.73 -1.35 5.42
C ARG A 8 -19.85 -0.71 6.23
N GLY A 9 -20.26 0.49 5.87
CA GLY A 9 -21.56 1.03 6.28
C GLY A 9 -21.56 2.22 7.21
N GLY A 10 -20.75 3.19 6.99
CA GLY A 10 -21.09 4.57 7.32
C GLY A 10 -20.59 5.17 8.63
N ASN A 11 -20.31 4.47 9.68
CA ASN A 11 -19.62 5.04 10.83
C ASN A 11 -18.15 4.61 10.81
N VAL A 12 -17.26 5.61 10.85
CA VAL A 12 -15.80 5.43 10.80
C VAL A 12 -15.31 4.83 12.12
N HIS A 13 -15.64 3.57 12.38
CA HIS A 13 -15.08 2.82 13.48
C HIS A 13 -13.95 1.94 12.93
N TRP A 14 -12.73 2.28 13.33
CA TRP A 14 -11.57 1.44 13.10
C TRP A 14 -11.55 0.35 14.16
N GLU A 15 -11.62 -0.90 13.72
CA GLU A 15 -11.50 -2.05 14.59
C GLU A 15 -10.07 -2.60 14.53
N CYS A 16 -9.60 -3.12 15.67
CA CYS A 16 -8.30 -3.74 15.80
C CYS A 16 -8.47 -5.27 15.70
N ALA A 17 -7.66 -5.91 14.86
CA ALA A 17 -7.66 -7.35 14.72
C ALA A 17 -6.22 -7.89 14.78
N LEU A 18 -6.05 -9.19 15.02
CA LEU A 18 -4.73 -9.82 14.95
C LEU A 18 -4.22 -9.82 13.50
N ALA A 19 -2.96 -9.47 13.32
CA ALA A 19 -2.32 -9.46 12.00
C ALA A 19 -2.30 -10.84 11.33
N SER A 20 -2.25 -11.92 12.13
CA SER A 20 -2.35 -13.31 11.66
C SER A 20 -3.70 -13.65 11.00
N GLU A 21 -4.75 -12.85 11.23
CA GLU A 21 -6.07 -13.04 10.64
C GLU A 21 -6.26 -12.22 9.35
N ARG A 22 -5.24 -11.47 8.91
CA ARG A 22 -5.33 -10.53 7.78
C ARG A 22 -5.95 -11.17 6.54
N GLU A 23 -5.43 -12.32 6.13
CA GLU A 23 -5.90 -12.99 4.92
C GLU A 23 -7.38 -13.40 5.04
N ARG A 24 -7.77 -14.00 6.16
CA ARG A 24 -9.17 -14.35 6.43
C ARG A 24 -10.07 -13.13 6.40
N ILE A 25 -9.70 -12.06 7.13
CA ILE A 25 -10.48 -10.83 7.21
C ILE A 25 -10.64 -10.18 5.83
N VAL A 26 -9.56 -10.07 5.06
CA VAL A 26 -9.60 -9.46 3.71
C VAL A 26 -10.49 -10.27 2.77
N ASN A 27 -10.38 -11.60 2.79
CA ASN A 27 -11.06 -12.46 1.82
C ASN A 27 -12.53 -12.73 2.19
N GLU A 28 -12.83 -12.93 3.49
CA GLU A 28 -14.16 -13.32 3.94
C GLU A 28 -15.02 -12.13 4.34
N LEU A 29 -14.49 -11.21 5.17
CA LEU A 29 -15.24 -10.07 5.67
C LEU A 29 -15.22 -8.88 4.72
N LYS A 30 -14.21 -8.79 3.84
CA LYS A 30 -14.07 -7.74 2.83
C LYS A 30 -14.31 -6.33 3.39
N PRO A 31 -13.57 -5.92 4.43
CA PRO A 31 -13.73 -4.59 5.01
C PRO A 31 -13.46 -3.52 3.94
N GLU A 32 -13.95 -2.32 4.13
CA GLU A 32 -13.74 -1.24 3.15
C GLU A 32 -12.27 -0.80 3.10
N PHE A 33 -11.62 -0.75 4.27
CA PHE A 33 -10.20 -0.38 4.39
C PHE A 33 -9.47 -1.32 5.36
N VAL A 34 -8.17 -1.47 5.12
CA VAL A 34 -7.23 -2.18 5.99
C VAL A 34 -5.96 -1.37 6.15
N SER A 35 -5.29 -1.49 7.29
CA SER A 35 -3.99 -0.85 7.50
C SER A 35 -2.92 -1.46 6.61
N VAL A 36 -2.03 -0.62 6.06
CA VAL A 36 -0.86 -1.07 5.28
C VAL A 36 0.27 -1.58 6.18
N LEU A 37 0.25 -1.18 7.44
CA LEU A 37 1.20 -1.63 8.46
C LEU A 37 0.48 -2.45 9.53
N ASP A 38 1.19 -3.44 10.06
CA ASP A 38 0.84 -4.08 11.31
C ASP A 38 1.66 -3.47 12.44
N VAL A 39 1.07 -3.34 13.62
CA VAL A 39 1.70 -2.72 14.78
C VAL A 39 1.79 -3.71 15.94
N ASP A 40 2.79 -3.59 16.79
CA ASP A 40 2.99 -4.45 17.96
C ASP A 40 2.09 -4.08 19.15
N ASN A 41 1.32 -2.99 19.02
CA ASN A 41 0.36 -2.52 20.01
C ASN A 41 -1.04 -2.36 19.38
N SER A 42 -2.07 -2.74 20.11
CA SER A 42 -3.47 -2.59 19.68
C SER A 42 -3.95 -1.13 19.62
N PHE A 43 -3.18 -0.18 20.14
CA PHE A 43 -3.59 1.22 20.34
C PHE A 43 -4.93 1.40 21.07
N THR A 44 -5.27 0.44 21.91
CA THR A 44 -6.48 0.52 22.76
C THR A 44 -6.32 1.54 23.89
N GLN A 45 -5.07 1.93 24.19
CA GLN A 45 -4.72 2.90 25.22
C GLN A 45 -4.08 4.16 24.59
N THR A 46 -4.19 5.28 25.31
CA THR A 46 -3.43 6.47 24.98
C THR A 46 -1.97 6.21 25.32
N LEU A 47 -1.11 6.23 24.32
CA LEU A 47 0.34 6.03 24.48
C LEU A 47 1.00 7.37 24.82
N THR A 48 1.99 7.34 25.72
CA THR A 48 2.92 8.47 25.93
C THR A 48 3.79 8.68 24.68
N PRO A 49 4.46 9.84 24.52
CA PRO A 49 5.40 10.05 23.43
C PRO A 49 6.50 8.98 23.37
N GLU A 50 7.03 8.54 24.51
CA GLU A 50 8.06 7.52 24.62
C GLU A 50 7.54 6.15 24.18
N GLU A 51 6.33 5.78 24.58
CA GLU A 51 5.70 4.53 24.16
C GLU A 51 5.39 4.53 22.67
N LEU A 52 4.92 5.67 22.11
CA LEU A 52 4.74 5.83 20.67
C LEU A 52 6.04 5.69 19.90
N PHE A 53 7.13 6.19 20.46
CA PHE A 53 8.46 6.09 19.87
C PHE A 53 8.98 4.65 19.85
N ALA A 54 8.59 3.84 20.81
CA ALA A 54 8.97 2.44 20.94
C ALA A 54 8.13 1.47 20.09
N VAL A 55 7.02 1.94 19.49
CA VAL A 55 6.13 1.09 18.66
C VAL A 55 6.89 0.53 17.47
N LYS A 56 6.75 -0.77 17.26
CA LYS A 56 7.31 -1.48 16.11
C LYS A 56 6.23 -1.77 15.09
N TYR A 57 6.66 -1.78 13.84
CA TYR A 57 5.78 -1.99 12.69
C TYR A 57 6.30 -3.13 11.83
N ALA A 58 5.38 -3.90 11.25
CA ALA A 58 5.66 -4.75 10.11
C ALA A 58 4.90 -4.24 8.89
N ALA A 59 5.51 -4.37 7.73
CA ALA A 59 4.89 -4.05 6.45
C ALA A 59 4.66 -5.36 5.68
N PRO A 60 3.48 -5.99 5.83
CA PRO A 60 3.21 -7.31 5.24
C PRO A 60 3.29 -7.29 3.71
N TYR A 61 3.14 -6.12 3.12
CA TYR A 61 3.19 -5.93 1.68
C TYR A 61 4.43 -5.15 1.21
N GLY A 62 5.30 -4.75 2.13
CA GLY A 62 6.53 -4.03 1.81
C GLY A 62 6.43 -2.52 1.93
N PHE A 63 7.33 -1.82 1.23
CA PHE A 63 7.31 -0.37 1.09
C PHE A 63 6.13 0.03 0.22
N TYR A 64 5.24 0.83 0.76
CA TYR A 64 4.01 1.25 0.09
C TYR A 64 4.12 2.69 -0.38
N VAL A 65 3.65 2.95 -1.60
CA VAL A 65 3.65 4.26 -2.24
C VAL A 65 2.27 4.56 -2.76
N ASP A 66 1.80 5.77 -2.53
CA ASP A 66 0.48 6.28 -2.96
C ASP A 66 0.71 7.45 -3.93
N PHE A 67 0.12 7.36 -5.11
CA PHE A 67 0.09 8.41 -6.12
C PHE A 67 -1.34 8.89 -6.27
N ASP A 68 -1.59 10.17 -6.05
CA ASP A 68 -2.91 10.78 -6.12
C ASP A 68 -2.84 12.20 -6.70
N SER A 69 -3.70 12.50 -7.67
CA SER A 69 -3.91 13.81 -8.26
C SER A 69 -5.33 13.92 -8.80
N ASP A 70 -5.79 15.13 -9.07
CA ASP A 70 -7.03 15.35 -9.80
C ASP A 70 -6.94 14.94 -11.28
N ASP A 71 -5.73 14.89 -11.84
CA ASP A 71 -5.43 14.42 -13.19
C ASP A 71 -4.90 12.98 -13.16
N LEU A 72 -5.75 12.03 -13.57
CA LEU A 72 -5.40 10.61 -13.64
C LEU A 72 -4.27 10.34 -14.64
N THR A 73 -4.19 11.12 -15.73
CA THR A 73 -3.13 10.97 -16.74
C THR A 73 -1.79 11.32 -16.12
N GLU A 74 -1.73 12.39 -15.34
CA GLU A 74 -0.54 12.79 -14.59
C GLU A 74 -0.12 11.69 -13.59
N VAL A 75 -1.07 11.13 -12.83
CA VAL A 75 -0.80 10.01 -11.91
C VAL A 75 -0.16 8.83 -12.62
N LEU A 76 -0.73 8.42 -13.77
CA LEU A 76 -0.19 7.30 -14.56
C LEU A 76 1.24 7.60 -15.05
N VAL A 77 1.49 8.81 -15.54
CA VAL A 77 2.83 9.22 -16.00
C VAL A 77 3.82 9.22 -14.82
N GLN A 78 3.49 9.89 -13.73
CA GLN A 78 4.41 10.06 -12.60
C GLN A 78 4.69 8.73 -11.87
N SER A 79 3.69 7.87 -11.70
CA SER A 79 3.90 6.55 -11.10
C SER A 79 4.80 5.64 -11.95
N ARG A 80 4.75 5.74 -13.28
CA ARG A 80 5.68 5.06 -14.21
C ARG A 80 7.08 5.64 -14.14
N VAL A 81 7.21 6.97 -14.13
CA VAL A 81 8.49 7.64 -13.93
C VAL A 81 9.15 7.20 -12.63
N PHE A 82 8.38 7.06 -11.55
CA PHE A 82 8.88 6.53 -10.28
C PHE A 82 9.46 5.12 -10.43
N LEU A 83 8.76 4.19 -11.09
CA LEU A 83 9.23 2.82 -11.28
C LEU A 83 10.49 2.76 -12.16
N LEU A 84 10.50 3.51 -13.26
CA LEU A 84 11.67 3.60 -14.16
C LEU A 84 12.89 4.27 -13.48
N LYS A 85 12.64 5.22 -12.57
CA LYS A 85 13.69 5.82 -11.75
C LYS A 85 14.30 4.79 -10.80
N LEU A 86 13.47 3.99 -10.13
CA LEU A 86 13.95 2.92 -9.27
C LEU A 86 14.75 1.87 -10.04
N GLU A 87 14.29 1.49 -11.21
CA GLU A 87 15.03 0.56 -12.10
C GLU A 87 16.40 1.14 -12.47
N LYS A 88 16.43 2.37 -12.95
CA LYS A 88 17.65 3.00 -13.46
C LYS A 88 18.67 3.34 -12.37
N GLU A 89 18.19 3.83 -11.21
CA GLU A 89 19.06 4.39 -10.16
C GLU A 89 19.37 3.36 -9.06
N HIS A 90 18.54 2.33 -8.90
CA HIS A 90 18.64 1.35 -7.81
C HIS A 90 18.60 -0.10 -8.27
N ASP A 91 18.68 -0.36 -9.58
CA ASP A 91 18.66 -1.71 -10.18
C ASP A 91 17.44 -2.55 -9.70
N PHE A 92 16.30 -1.88 -9.49
CA PHE A 92 15.07 -2.51 -9.03
C PHE A 92 14.25 -3.01 -10.21
N ASP A 93 14.03 -4.32 -10.29
CA ASP A 93 13.07 -4.91 -11.22
C ASP A 93 11.63 -4.60 -10.78
N TYR A 94 10.99 -3.64 -11.43
CA TYR A 94 9.63 -3.20 -11.07
C TYR A 94 8.57 -4.29 -11.31
N THR A 95 8.87 -5.37 -12.03
CA THR A 95 7.95 -6.52 -12.18
C THR A 95 7.75 -7.26 -10.85
N GLN A 96 8.63 -7.06 -9.88
CA GLN A 96 8.52 -7.59 -8.52
C GLN A 96 7.58 -6.75 -7.62
N ALA A 97 7.22 -5.54 -8.04
CA ALA A 97 6.26 -4.72 -7.31
C ALA A 97 4.83 -5.24 -7.48
N ARG A 98 4.02 -5.05 -6.44
CA ARG A 98 2.57 -5.19 -6.58
C ARG A 98 1.97 -3.85 -6.97
N LEU A 99 1.31 -3.83 -8.09
CA LEU A 99 0.80 -2.64 -8.74
C LEU A 99 -0.73 -2.63 -8.70
N TRP A 100 -1.29 -1.48 -8.36
CA TRP A 100 -2.72 -1.35 -8.14
C TRP A 100 -3.27 -0.09 -8.80
N PHE A 101 -4.39 -0.24 -9.50
CA PHE A 101 -5.28 0.86 -9.82
C PHE A 101 -6.32 0.98 -8.71
N THR A 102 -6.46 2.18 -8.12
CA THR A 102 -7.29 2.35 -6.91
C THR A 102 -8.79 2.43 -7.18
N GLY A 103 -9.20 2.54 -8.45
CA GLY A 103 -10.59 2.79 -8.86
C GLY A 103 -11.09 4.19 -8.45
N GLY A 104 -10.17 5.07 -8.17
CA GLY A 104 -10.37 6.50 -7.92
C GLY A 104 -9.52 7.31 -8.88
N ARG A 105 -8.65 8.15 -8.34
CA ARG A 105 -7.75 9.01 -9.10
C ARG A 105 -6.28 8.68 -8.85
N GLY A 106 -5.97 7.50 -8.35
CA GLY A 106 -4.65 7.17 -7.88
C GLY A 106 -4.17 5.77 -8.26
N CYS A 107 -2.89 5.57 -8.05
CA CYS A 107 -2.21 4.28 -8.14
C CYS A 107 -1.51 3.97 -6.82
N HIS A 108 -1.47 2.68 -6.45
CA HIS A 108 -0.62 2.22 -5.35
C HIS A 108 0.46 1.30 -5.88
N VAL A 109 1.65 1.44 -5.31
CA VAL A 109 2.78 0.55 -5.55
C VAL A 109 3.23 -0.02 -4.21
N GLU A 110 3.47 -1.33 -4.16
CA GLU A 110 3.99 -2.03 -2.99
C GLU A 110 5.27 -2.78 -3.41
N ILE A 111 6.40 -2.40 -2.82
CA ILE A 111 7.72 -2.97 -3.12
C ILE A 111 8.11 -3.91 -1.98
N PRO A 112 8.38 -5.20 -2.23
CA PRO A 112 8.75 -6.15 -1.20
C PRO A 112 9.94 -5.67 -0.37
N LEU A 113 9.87 -5.81 0.96
CA LEU A 113 10.98 -5.39 1.85
C LEU A 113 12.29 -6.11 1.56
N GLN A 114 12.22 -7.30 0.99
CA GLN A 114 13.39 -8.08 0.57
C GLN A 114 14.24 -7.36 -0.48
N CYS A 115 13.66 -6.42 -1.24
CA CYS A 115 14.38 -5.57 -2.17
C CYS A 115 15.29 -4.54 -1.44
N PHE A 116 15.02 -4.24 -0.18
CA PHE A 116 15.75 -3.26 0.62
C PHE A 116 16.56 -3.89 1.75
N LEU A 117 16.12 -5.02 2.26
CA LEU A 117 16.66 -5.65 3.45
C LEU A 117 16.98 -7.12 3.19
N PRO A 118 18.23 -7.56 3.41
CA PRO A 118 18.59 -8.98 3.25
C PRO A 118 17.88 -9.89 4.27
N LYS A 119 17.43 -9.32 5.38
CA LYS A 119 16.66 -10.02 6.41
C LYS A 119 15.66 -9.08 7.07
N ILE A 120 14.39 -9.48 7.06
CA ILE A 120 13.33 -8.72 7.73
C ILE A 120 13.30 -9.14 9.21
N PRO A 121 13.41 -8.17 10.16
CA PRO A 121 13.29 -8.45 11.58
C PRO A 121 11.91 -9.02 11.94
N GLY A 122 11.85 -10.21 12.55
CA GLY A 122 10.58 -10.87 12.92
C GLY A 122 9.75 -10.13 13.97
N GLY A 123 10.40 -9.25 14.77
CA GLY A 123 9.73 -8.43 15.78
C GLY A 123 9.20 -7.07 15.27
N GLY A 124 9.34 -6.79 13.99
CA GLY A 124 9.02 -5.49 13.41
C GLY A 124 10.15 -4.47 13.53
N ILE A 125 9.96 -3.32 12.91
CA ILE A 125 10.94 -2.22 12.79
C ILE A 125 10.37 -0.98 13.46
N ALA A 126 11.12 -0.40 14.40
CA ALA A 126 10.79 0.91 14.97
C ALA A 126 10.93 2.01 13.90
N HIS A 127 10.12 3.04 13.99
CA HIS A 127 10.14 4.20 13.06
C HIS A 127 9.93 3.86 11.57
N LEU A 128 9.42 2.67 11.24
CA LEU A 128 9.24 2.25 9.84
C LEU A 128 8.52 3.30 8.95
N PRO A 129 7.45 4.00 9.42
CA PRO A 129 6.83 5.06 8.63
C PRO A 129 7.79 6.22 8.29
N ALA A 130 8.67 6.59 9.22
CA ALA A 130 9.67 7.65 8.98
C ALA A 130 10.74 7.18 7.99
N ILE A 131 11.20 5.93 8.11
CA ILE A 131 12.14 5.31 7.16
C ILE A 131 11.52 5.30 5.75
N PHE A 132 10.27 4.88 5.64
CA PHE A 132 9.57 4.89 4.36
C PHE A 132 9.40 6.30 3.78
N LYS A 133 9.16 7.29 4.64
CA LYS A 133 9.10 8.68 4.21
C LYS A 133 10.43 9.15 3.61
N GLU A 134 11.55 8.84 4.25
CA GLU A 134 12.89 9.19 3.73
C GLU A 134 13.16 8.53 2.37
N ILE A 135 12.80 7.25 2.21
CA ILE A 135 12.90 6.55 0.92
C ILE A 135 12.03 7.24 -0.13
N ALA A 136 10.78 7.55 0.21
CA ALA A 136 9.84 8.22 -0.68
C ALA A 136 10.31 9.63 -1.09
N MET A 137 10.93 10.36 -0.17
CA MET A 137 11.51 11.68 -0.45
C MET A 137 12.72 11.58 -1.39
N ALA A 138 13.58 10.57 -1.23
CA ALA A 138 14.72 10.34 -2.10
C ALA A 138 14.32 9.98 -3.54
N THR A 139 13.15 9.35 -3.70
CA THR A 139 12.62 8.91 -5.00
C THR A 139 11.42 9.73 -5.47
N PHE A 140 11.24 10.92 -4.94
CA PHE A 140 10.05 11.76 -5.12
C PHE A 140 9.70 12.03 -6.59
N VAL A 141 8.41 12.02 -6.87
CA VAL A 141 7.75 12.50 -8.09
C VAL A 141 6.48 13.29 -7.71
N ASP A 142 5.99 14.17 -8.57
CA ASP A 142 5.01 15.20 -8.20
C ASP A 142 3.66 14.67 -7.64
N THR A 143 3.20 13.50 -8.08
CA THR A 143 1.94 12.93 -7.60
C THR A 143 2.09 12.01 -6.38
N LEU A 144 3.31 11.86 -5.84
CA LEU A 144 3.57 11.01 -4.68
C LEU A 144 3.06 11.67 -3.39
N ASP A 145 2.12 11.02 -2.69
CA ASP A 145 1.55 11.55 -1.44
C ASP A 145 2.40 11.18 -0.22
N LEU A 146 3.29 12.08 0.19
CA LEU A 146 4.12 11.91 1.40
C LEU A 146 3.32 11.90 2.71
N ARG A 147 2.04 12.35 2.71
CA ARG A 147 1.19 12.38 3.91
C ARG A 147 0.83 10.97 4.39
N VAL A 148 0.93 9.97 3.51
CA VAL A 148 0.65 8.58 3.87
C VAL A 148 1.58 8.03 4.96
N TYR A 149 2.77 8.62 5.12
CA TYR A 149 3.76 8.22 6.12
C TYR A 149 3.62 8.96 7.46
N SER A 150 2.74 9.96 7.56
CA SER A 150 2.58 10.78 8.77
C SER A 150 1.57 10.21 9.76
N ALA A 151 0.77 9.21 9.38
CA ALA A 151 -0.23 8.62 10.24
C ALA A 151 0.41 7.73 11.32
N LYS A 152 0.17 8.01 12.60
CA LYS A 152 0.71 7.28 13.76
C LYS A 152 0.38 5.78 13.76
N ARG A 153 -0.75 5.37 13.15
CA ARG A 153 -1.21 3.97 13.03
C ARG A 153 -0.96 3.37 11.67
N GLY A 154 -0.13 4.04 10.84
CA GLY A 154 0.02 3.73 9.43
C GLY A 154 -1.20 4.18 8.61
N ARG A 155 -1.04 4.14 7.30
CA ARG A 155 -2.11 4.49 6.37
C ARG A 155 -3.12 3.35 6.26
N MET A 156 -4.36 3.73 6.10
CA MET A 156 -5.43 2.79 5.74
C MET A 156 -5.63 2.82 4.23
N TRP A 157 -5.53 1.68 3.61
CA TRP A 157 -5.78 1.52 2.19
C TRP A 157 -7.06 0.76 1.91
N ARG A 158 -7.69 1.13 0.84
CA ARG A 158 -8.89 0.45 0.38
C ARG A 158 -8.59 -1.01 0.07
N THR A 159 -9.45 -1.88 0.56
CA THR A 159 -9.35 -3.32 0.32
C THR A 159 -9.59 -3.62 -1.16
N PRO A 160 -8.75 -4.45 -1.79
CA PRO A 160 -8.96 -4.86 -3.17
C PRO A 160 -10.32 -5.55 -3.38
N ASN A 161 -10.88 -5.36 -4.55
CA ASN A 161 -12.12 -6.02 -4.98
C ASN A 161 -13.36 -5.71 -4.10
N VAL A 162 -13.28 -4.65 -3.30
CA VAL A 162 -14.41 -4.12 -2.57
C VAL A 162 -14.97 -2.90 -3.33
N LYS A 163 -16.26 -2.96 -3.68
CA LYS A 163 -16.92 -1.93 -4.48
C LYS A 163 -16.93 -0.59 -3.76
N ARG A 164 -16.50 0.46 -4.42
CA ARG A 164 -16.52 1.86 -3.95
C ARG A 164 -17.89 2.49 -4.18
N SER A 165 -18.12 3.66 -3.55
CA SER A 165 -19.31 4.47 -3.77
C SER A 165 -19.49 4.93 -5.24
N ASN A 166 -18.38 5.12 -5.98
CA ASN A 166 -18.40 5.45 -7.41
C ASN A 166 -18.60 4.22 -8.31
N GLY A 167 -18.87 3.04 -7.75
CA GLY A 167 -19.12 1.81 -8.49
C GLY A 167 -17.86 1.03 -8.90
N LYS A 168 -16.66 1.59 -8.73
CA LYS A 168 -15.39 0.99 -9.14
C LYS A 168 -14.73 0.19 -8.03
N PHE A 169 -13.63 -0.46 -8.37
CA PHE A 169 -12.87 -1.35 -7.49
C PHE A 169 -11.38 -0.97 -7.49
N LYS A 170 -10.72 -1.17 -6.35
CA LYS A 170 -9.25 -1.27 -6.35
C LYS A 170 -8.89 -2.64 -6.89
N VAL A 171 -8.07 -2.69 -7.92
CA VAL A 171 -7.68 -3.95 -8.60
C VAL A 171 -6.18 -4.03 -8.77
N GLN A 172 -5.65 -5.26 -8.63
CA GLN A 172 -4.26 -5.53 -8.97
C GLN A 172 -4.12 -5.62 -10.49
N VAL A 173 -3.02 -5.07 -11.00
CA VAL A 173 -2.68 -5.08 -12.43
C VAL A 173 -1.29 -5.64 -12.65
N THR A 174 -1.03 -6.17 -13.84
CA THR A 174 0.31 -6.60 -14.24
C THR A 174 1.22 -5.39 -14.47
N ALA A 175 2.53 -5.63 -14.51
CA ALA A 175 3.49 -4.58 -14.85
C ALA A 175 3.22 -4.01 -16.24
N ASP A 176 2.90 -4.84 -17.21
CA ASP A 176 2.59 -4.40 -18.58
C ASP A 176 1.33 -3.51 -18.61
N GLU A 177 0.25 -3.94 -17.95
CA GLU A 177 -0.96 -3.10 -17.83
C GLU A 177 -0.67 -1.76 -17.14
N PHE A 178 0.10 -1.78 -16.05
CA PHE A 178 0.45 -0.56 -15.32
C PHE A 178 1.27 0.40 -16.17
N MET A 179 2.23 -0.12 -16.92
CA MET A 179 3.14 0.67 -17.75
C MET A 179 2.50 1.19 -19.06
N SER A 180 1.44 0.53 -19.56
CA SER A 180 0.85 0.88 -20.86
C SER A 180 -0.54 1.53 -20.79
N ALA A 181 -1.34 1.27 -19.74
CA ALA A 181 -2.74 1.68 -19.70
C ALA A 181 -2.94 3.21 -19.87
N THR A 182 -3.87 3.58 -20.70
CA THR A 182 -4.44 4.94 -20.76
C THR A 182 -5.40 5.20 -19.59
N ALA A 183 -5.83 6.44 -19.40
CA ALA A 183 -6.83 6.77 -18.39
C ALA A 183 -8.17 6.04 -18.64
N GLU A 184 -8.59 5.86 -19.91
CA GLU A 184 -9.78 5.13 -20.28
C GLU A 184 -9.66 3.63 -19.96
N GLU A 185 -8.51 3.03 -20.25
CA GLU A 185 -8.24 1.63 -19.90
C GLU A 185 -8.16 1.40 -18.39
N TYR A 186 -7.55 2.32 -17.64
CA TYR A 186 -7.59 2.32 -16.17
C TYR A 186 -9.04 2.28 -15.66
N GLU A 187 -9.91 3.16 -16.20
CA GLU A 187 -11.30 3.26 -15.84
C GLU A 187 -12.06 1.96 -16.16
N ALA A 188 -11.83 1.38 -17.34
CA ALA A 188 -12.40 0.11 -17.75
C ALA A 188 -11.93 -1.06 -16.86
N ILE A 189 -10.65 -1.13 -16.56
CA ILE A 189 -10.05 -2.15 -15.68
C ILE A 189 -10.67 -2.09 -14.28
N CYS A 190 -10.88 -0.89 -13.74
CA CYS A 190 -11.46 -0.69 -12.41
C CYS A 190 -12.99 -0.91 -12.35
N SER A 191 -13.68 -1.15 -13.46
CA SER A 191 -15.15 -1.33 -13.51
C SER A 191 -15.63 -2.65 -12.90
N ALA A 192 -14.75 -3.65 -12.77
CA ALA A 192 -15.06 -4.97 -12.24
C ALA A 192 -13.96 -5.47 -11.28
N PRO A 193 -14.29 -6.36 -10.32
CA PRO A 193 -13.29 -7.02 -9.52
C PRO A 193 -12.44 -7.98 -10.37
N ARG A 194 -11.19 -8.20 -9.98
CA ARG A 194 -10.25 -9.10 -10.67
C ARG A 194 -9.67 -10.12 -9.71
N ALA A 195 -9.31 -11.31 -10.22
CA ALA A 195 -8.56 -12.27 -9.45
C ALA A 195 -7.21 -11.66 -9.01
N ALA A 196 -6.75 -12.01 -7.81
CA ALA A 196 -5.42 -11.65 -7.36
C ALA A 196 -4.37 -12.24 -8.31
N LEU A 197 -3.39 -11.45 -8.67
CA LEU A 197 -2.26 -11.94 -9.45
C LEU A 197 -1.31 -12.73 -8.54
N PRO A 198 -0.66 -13.78 -9.05
CA PRO A 198 0.34 -14.49 -8.28
C PRO A 198 1.46 -13.53 -7.87
N VAL A 199 1.89 -13.65 -6.61
CA VAL A 199 3.05 -12.90 -6.11
C VAL A 199 4.29 -13.64 -6.57
N THR A 200 5.08 -13.01 -7.44
CA THR A 200 6.40 -13.52 -7.78
C THR A 200 7.34 -13.23 -6.60
N PRO A 201 7.94 -14.24 -5.96
CA PRO A 201 8.92 -13.99 -4.91
C PRO A 201 10.08 -13.15 -5.49
N PRO A 202 10.60 -12.17 -4.74
CA PRO A 202 11.78 -11.45 -5.20
C PRO A 202 12.93 -12.43 -5.45
N THR A 203 13.55 -12.32 -6.60
CA THR A 203 14.81 -13.02 -6.89
C THR A 203 15.90 -12.39 -6.01
N THR A 204 16.32 -13.11 -5.00
CA THR A 204 17.56 -12.78 -4.26
C THR A 204 18.75 -13.06 -5.17
N ASN A 205 19.36 -12.03 -5.72
CA ASN A 205 20.67 -12.11 -6.32
C ASN A 205 21.75 -12.21 -5.25
#